data_9454ec639aac7d2a7c7966f10e6f4140
#
_entry.id   9454ec639aac7d2a7c7966f10e6f4140
#
_cell.length_a   1.000
_cell.length_b   1.000
_cell.length_c   1.000
_cell.angle_alpha   90.00
_cell.angle_beta   90.00
_cell.angle_gamma   90.00
#
_symmetry.space_group_name_H-M   'P 1'
#
loop_
_entity.id
_entity.type
_entity.pdbx_description
1 polymer ?
#
loop_
_entity_poly.entity_id
_entity_poly.type
_entity_poly.pdbx_seq_one_letter_code
_entity_poly.pdbx_strand_id
1 'polypeptide(L)'
;MKRTLTRVLSLFLAVLCAAAVLSPAASAAAYYENDLPVVYVIGRGTWIYDKNENKIYPTDGIEKAIKNNVNNLATAWIKSLISPNSDWDELSDAIYKLVEEEYKNYVLDDNGEISNGTHIKPNAEPKAKKSNFSITDYQFSYDGRIDPRENAKLLNEYINKVLTVTGKRKVQLIGRCLGSTIISAYLTMYGCSKVDTAIFYAASNQGIVPLSAFFTGDVIFDCKAIEKYGDDYLNNSASDGSDNLSRSLVTLGYKLSKSFYLTDYVIENVEKAYRDIARTLYPRIVLAVYGTCPGFWTMVRDDYYEKAKQVVFEGKAKYAKLIEKIDWYHYNVFQKFPQTLKKCKQQGMKVAVIAKYNIQLAPLFKDCMKQADNLVELETASYGATCSDIGQLLPDSYINAQEKAGKGKYISPDLKVDASTCLFPDYTWFIKDLPHDVFPNSVNELIMKIFHSKEPFTIDSDEQFSQYLQYESNSLLLSKVTELDLADENDSAEISLRKLLNLFNTLFWLLKNLFNIM
;
A
#
# COMPACT_ATOMS: atom_id res chain seq x y z
N MET A 1 19.72 -31.85 -55.01
CA MET A 1 20.18 -30.72 -54.20
C MET A 1 19.12 -30.13 -53.24
N LYS A 2 17.91 -29.73 -53.68
CA LYS A 2 16.91 -29.16 -52.78
C LYS A 2 16.50 -30.07 -51.60
N ARG A 3 16.28 -31.37 -51.80
CA ARG A 3 15.90 -32.34 -50.74
C ARG A 3 17.00 -32.60 -49.70
N THR A 4 18.26 -32.48 -50.06
CA THR A 4 19.40 -32.65 -49.16
C THR A 4 19.57 -31.42 -48.27
N LEU A 5 19.36 -30.21 -48.82
CA LEU A 5 19.44 -28.95 -48.08
C LEU A 5 18.33 -28.84 -47.02
N THR A 6 17.10 -29.28 -47.36
CA THR A 6 15.98 -29.29 -46.41
C THR A 6 16.22 -30.27 -45.26
N ARG A 7 16.80 -31.43 -45.52
CA ARG A 7 17.15 -32.42 -44.48
C ARG A 7 18.26 -31.92 -43.56
N VAL A 8 19.28 -31.24 -44.10
CA VAL A 8 20.36 -30.65 -43.30
C VAL A 8 19.82 -29.48 -42.44
N LEU A 9 18.93 -28.64 -42.98
CA LEU A 9 18.30 -27.55 -42.24
C LEU A 9 17.38 -28.07 -41.12
N SER A 10 16.62 -29.14 -41.40
CA SER A 10 15.75 -29.77 -40.39
C SER A 10 16.57 -30.45 -39.27
N LEU A 11 17.72 -31.04 -39.62
CA LEU A 11 18.62 -31.63 -38.63
C LEU A 11 19.29 -30.54 -37.77
N PHE A 12 19.65 -29.41 -38.38
CA PHE A 12 20.24 -28.27 -37.68
C PHE A 12 19.24 -27.60 -36.75
N LEU A 13 17.97 -27.45 -37.18
CA LEU A 13 16.88 -26.96 -36.31
C LEU A 13 16.58 -27.93 -35.16
N ALA A 14 16.58 -29.25 -35.45
CA ALA A 14 16.35 -30.26 -34.41
C ALA A 14 17.47 -30.28 -33.36
N VAL A 15 18.73 -30.07 -33.78
CA VAL A 15 19.89 -29.96 -32.89
C VAL A 15 19.86 -28.66 -32.10
N LEU A 16 19.43 -27.55 -32.70
CA LEU A 16 19.21 -26.27 -31.98
C LEU A 16 18.05 -26.36 -30.95
N CYS A 17 16.95 -27.02 -31.31
CA CYS A 17 15.85 -27.27 -30.39
C CYS A 17 16.26 -28.26 -29.29
N ALA A 18 17.04 -29.30 -29.59
CA ALA A 18 17.56 -30.22 -28.58
C ALA A 18 18.62 -29.56 -27.68
N ALA A 19 19.44 -28.65 -28.21
CA ALA A 19 20.37 -27.85 -27.41
C ALA A 19 19.65 -26.83 -26.51
N ALA A 20 18.50 -26.29 -26.96
CA ALA A 20 17.64 -25.42 -26.12
C ALA A 20 16.89 -26.21 -25.04
N VAL A 21 16.57 -27.50 -25.28
CA VAL A 21 15.92 -28.39 -24.29
C VAL A 21 16.97 -29.07 -23.41
N LEU A 22 18.24 -29.19 -23.87
CA LEU A 22 19.37 -29.72 -23.11
C LEU A 22 20.26 -28.61 -22.50
N SER A 23 19.85 -27.36 -22.54
CA SER A 23 20.33 -26.47 -21.50
C SER A 23 19.93 -27.14 -20.19
N PRO A 24 20.86 -27.71 -19.40
CA PRO A 24 20.49 -28.02 -18.04
C PRO A 24 20.07 -26.69 -17.46
N ALA A 25 18.82 -26.58 -17.08
CA ALA A 25 18.52 -25.89 -15.85
C ALA A 25 19.24 -26.71 -14.76
N ALA A 26 20.57 -26.76 -14.82
CA ALA A 26 21.37 -26.82 -13.65
C ALA A 26 21.03 -25.48 -12.94
N SER A 27 19.92 -25.47 -12.22
CA SER A 27 19.93 -24.80 -10.95
C SER A 27 21.09 -25.48 -10.20
N ALA A 28 22.32 -25.04 -10.47
CA ALA A 28 23.35 -25.06 -9.48
C ALA A 28 22.62 -24.47 -8.28
N ALA A 29 22.34 -25.29 -7.26
CA ALA A 29 21.79 -24.81 -6.01
C ALA A 29 22.77 -23.71 -5.61
N ALA A 30 22.38 -22.46 -5.87
CA ALA A 30 23.23 -21.32 -5.61
C ALA A 30 23.56 -21.46 -4.13
N TYR A 31 24.81 -21.66 -3.80
CA TYR A 31 25.25 -21.77 -2.42
C TYR A 31 25.12 -20.34 -1.87
N TYR A 32 24.05 -20.09 -1.19
CA TYR A 32 23.78 -18.79 -0.60
C TYR A 32 24.66 -18.61 0.62
N GLU A 33 25.44 -17.53 0.65
CA GLU A 33 26.34 -17.22 1.77
C GLU A 33 25.58 -17.06 3.10
N ASN A 34 24.35 -16.51 3.03
CA ASN A 34 23.48 -16.31 4.18
C ASN A 34 22.13 -17.00 3.95
N ASP A 35 22.04 -18.26 4.36
CA ASP A 35 20.83 -19.07 4.21
C ASP A 35 20.12 -19.20 5.57
N LEU A 36 19.24 -18.23 5.85
CA LEU A 36 18.44 -18.13 7.06
C LEU A 36 16.95 -18.18 6.73
N PRO A 37 16.10 -18.69 7.65
CA PRO A 37 14.66 -18.74 7.42
C PRO A 37 14.08 -17.33 7.30
N VAL A 38 13.26 -17.15 6.26
CA VAL A 38 12.55 -15.90 6.00
C VAL A 38 11.17 -15.99 6.61
N VAL A 39 10.83 -15.06 7.50
CA VAL A 39 9.47 -14.87 8.02
C VAL A 39 8.84 -13.69 7.31
N TYR A 40 7.84 -13.96 6.49
CA TYR A 40 7.06 -12.94 5.77
C TYR A 40 5.83 -12.54 6.57
N VAL A 41 5.84 -11.30 7.07
CA VAL A 41 4.70 -10.68 7.73
C VAL A 41 3.84 -10.02 6.66
N ILE A 42 2.65 -10.59 6.42
CA ILE A 42 1.78 -10.22 5.29
C ILE A 42 1.31 -8.76 5.37
N GLY A 43 1.01 -8.16 4.23
CA GLY A 43 0.73 -6.73 4.11
C GLY A 43 -0.60 -6.28 4.68
N ARG A 44 -1.61 -7.11 4.65
CA ARG A 44 -2.88 -6.92 5.35
C ARG A 44 -3.12 -8.11 6.25
N GLY A 45 -3.91 -7.94 7.29
CA GLY A 45 -4.34 -9.05 8.12
C GLY A 45 -4.93 -10.18 7.27
N THR A 46 -5.10 -11.34 7.86
CA THR A 46 -5.69 -12.50 7.19
C THR A 46 -7.22 -12.36 7.12
N TRP A 47 -7.85 -13.34 6.51
CA TRP A 47 -9.31 -13.47 6.48
C TRP A 47 -9.87 -13.55 7.89
N ILE A 48 -10.95 -12.80 8.16
CA ILE A 48 -11.70 -12.84 9.41
C ILE A 48 -12.91 -13.75 9.23
N TYR A 49 -13.16 -14.59 10.19
CA TYR A 49 -14.26 -15.54 10.23
C TYR A 49 -15.18 -15.23 11.41
N ASP A 50 -16.49 -15.51 11.25
CA ASP A 50 -17.43 -15.50 12.36
C ASP A 50 -17.37 -16.82 13.16
N LYS A 51 -18.15 -16.92 14.25
CA LYS A 51 -18.26 -18.12 15.09
C LYS A 51 -18.75 -19.37 14.35
N ASN A 52 -19.33 -19.22 13.16
CA ASN A 52 -19.84 -20.31 12.33
C ASN A 52 -18.89 -20.63 11.16
N GLU A 53 -17.65 -20.14 11.20
CA GLU A 53 -16.63 -20.29 10.15
C GLU A 53 -16.97 -19.62 8.81
N ASN A 54 -17.96 -18.73 8.77
CA ASN A 54 -18.21 -17.93 7.59
C ASN A 54 -17.18 -16.81 7.48
N LYS A 55 -16.63 -16.61 6.28
CA LYS A 55 -15.73 -15.52 6.00
C LYS A 55 -16.52 -14.21 6.00
N ILE A 56 -16.12 -13.26 6.85
CA ILE A 56 -16.74 -11.94 6.97
C ILE A 56 -15.86 -10.80 6.46
N TYR A 57 -14.55 -11.03 6.25
CA TYR A 57 -13.62 -10.01 5.76
C TYR A 57 -12.39 -10.66 5.09
N PRO A 58 -11.80 -10.10 4.01
CA PRO A 58 -12.35 -9.01 3.22
C PRO A 58 -13.69 -9.40 2.61
N THR A 59 -14.53 -8.41 2.39
CA THR A 59 -15.90 -8.62 1.91
C THR A 59 -16.09 -8.04 0.51
N ASP A 60 -16.87 -8.71 -0.31
CA ASP A 60 -17.37 -8.18 -1.57
C ASP A 60 -18.75 -7.51 -1.37
N GLY A 61 -19.23 -7.47 -0.12
CA GLY A 61 -20.59 -7.08 0.22
C GLY A 61 -20.86 -5.61 -0.01
N ILE A 62 -19.90 -4.71 0.29
CA ILE A 62 -20.06 -3.27 0.03
C ILE A 62 -20.31 -2.99 -1.44
N GLU A 63 -19.55 -3.60 -2.35
CA GLU A 63 -19.78 -3.44 -3.78
C GLU A 63 -21.19 -3.93 -4.18
N LYS A 64 -21.58 -5.08 -3.68
CA LYS A 64 -22.91 -5.65 -3.87
C LYS A 64 -23.99 -4.79 -3.22
N ALA A 65 -23.78 -4.29 -2.01
CA ALA A 65 -24.70 -3.42 -1.30
C ALA A 65 -24.89 -2.09 -2.03
N ILE A 66 -23.82 -1.47 -2.52
CA ILE A 66 -23.89 -0.24 -3.34
C ILE A 66 -24.63 -0.52 -4.66
N LYS A 67 -24.29 -1.59 -5.38
CA LYS A 67 -24.98 -1.98 -6.62
C LYS A 67 -26.47 -2.18 -6.40
N ASN A 68 -26.87 -2.84 -5.32
CA ASN A 68 -28.26 -3.09 -4.98
C ASN A 68 -29.01 -1.83 -4.54
N ASN A 69 -28.32 -0.82 -4.04
CA ASN A 69 -28.90 0.42 -3.52
C ASN A 69 -28.59 1.65 -4.40
N VAL A 70 -28.01 1.46 -5.59
CA VAL A 70 -27.58 2.57 -6.46
C VAL A 70 -28.74 3.55 -6.77
N ASN A 71 -29.95 3.05 -6.97
CA ASN A 71 -31.11 3.89 -7.25
C ASN A 71 -31.53 4.73 -6.03
N ASN A 72 -31.46 4.16 -4.83
CA ASN A 72 -31.77 4.86 -3.58
C ASN A 72 -30.73 5.93 -3.29
N LEU A 73 -29.46 5.60 -3.45
CA LEU A 73 -28.34 6.54 -3.31
C LEU A 73 -28.41 7.67 -4.33
N ALA A 74 -28.66 7.35 -5.60
CA ALA A 74 -28.83 8.35 -6.64
C ALA A 74 -30.05 9.25 -6.39
N THR A 75 -31.16 8.69 -5.92
CA THR A 75 -32.35 9.47 -5.56
C THR A 75 -32.09 10.41 -4.39
N ALA A 76 -31.45 9.92 -3.32
CA ALA A 76 -31.07 10.73 -2.17
C ALA A 76 -30.10 11.84 -2.59
N TRP A 77 -29.12 11.54 -3.43
CA TRP A 77 -28.18 12.50 -4.00
C TRP A 77 -28.89 13.61 -4.80
N ILE A 78 -29.77 13.24 -5.74
CA ILE A 78 -30.51 14.20 -6.56
C ILE A 78 -31.40 15.10 -5.69
N LYS A 79 -32.12 14.52 -4.72
CA LYS A 79 -32.94 15.30 -3.77
C LYS A 79 -32.09 16.32 -3.00
N SER A 80 -30.92 15.93 -2.51
CA SER A 80 -30.02 16.84 -1.78
C SER A 80 -29.48 17.96 -2.69
N LEU A 81 -29.18 17.67 -3.96
CA LEU A 81 -28.72 18.68 -4.93
C LEU A 81 -29.79 19.74 -5.27
N ILE A 82 -31.05 19.35 -5.35
CA ILE A 82 -32.15 20.26 -5.72
C ILE A 82 -32.83 20.89 -4.48
N SER A 83 -32.47 20.45 -3.29
CA SER A 83 -33.01 21.02 -2.05
C SER A 83 -32.47 22.44 -1.82
N PRO A 84 -33.37 23.44 -1.58
CA PRO A 84 -32.94 24.83 -1.34
C PRO A 84 -31.98 25.00 -0.16
N ASN A 85 -32.03 24.10 0.82
CA ASN A 85 -31.21 24.12 2.04
C ASN A 85 -30.05 23.10 2.00
N SER A 86 -29.83 22.42 0.86
CA SER A 86 -28.77 21.41 0.70
C SER A 86 -28.75 20.42 1.89
N ASP A 87 -29.90 19.81 2.20
CA ASP A 87 -30.01 18.82 3.26
C ASP A 87 -29.41 17.49 2.78
N TRP A 88 -28.29 17.10 3.41
CA TRP A 88 -27.53 15.89 3.07
C TRP A 88 -27.76 14.76 4.07
N ASP A 89 -28.64 14.94 5.05
CA ASP A 89 -28.84 13.96 6.13
C ASP A 89 -29.39 12.64 5.60
N GLU A 90 -30.35 12.68 4.65
CA GLU A 90 -30.92 11.46 4.06
C GLU A 90 -29.85 10.63 3.31
N LEU A 91 -28.96 11.29 2.55
CA LEU A 91 -27.86 10.62 1.87
C LEU A 91 -26.82 10.10 2.86
N SER A 92 -26.47 10.89 3.86
CA SER A 92 -25.53 10.51 4.91
C SER A 92 -26.01 9.28 5.68
N ASP A 93 -27.28 9.24 6.06
CA ASP A 93 -27.87 8.10 6.74
C ASP A 93 -27.97 6.86 5.85
N ALA A 94 -28.25 7.01 4.56
CA ALA A 94 -28.26 5.90 3.62
C ALA A 94 -26.85 5.28 3.45
N ILE A 95 -25.82 6.11 3.33
CA ILE A 95 -24.42 5.66 3.26
C ILE A 95 -24.02 4.98 4.59
N TYR A 96 -24.32 5.61 5.72
CA TYR A 96 -23.98 5.04 7.03
C TYR A 96 -24.58 3.65 7.26
N LYS A 97 -25.89 3.49 6.97
CA LYS A 97 -26.56 2.19 7.11
C LYS A 97 -25.95 1.10 6.25
N LEU A 98 -25.53 1.42 5.03
CA LEU A 98 -24.83 0.46 4.16
C LEU A 98 -23.51 0.01 4.77
N VAL A 99 -22.72 0.94 5.26
CA VAL A 99 -21.42 0.67 5.87
C VAL A 99 -21.60 -0.10 7.19
N GLU A 100 -22.49 0.35 8.05
CA GLU A 100 -22.75 -0.29 9.34
C GLU A 100 -23.19 -1.75 9.16
N GLU A 101 -24.13 -2.03 8.24
CA GLU A 101 -24.62 -3.39 7.99
C GLU A 101 -23.49 -4.32 7.54
N GLU A 102 -22.61 -3.83 6.68
CA GLU A 102 -21.50 -4.62 6.15
C GLU A 102 -20.40 -4.88 7.19
N TYR A 103 -20.11 -3.88 8.04
CA TYR A 103 -18.99 -3.95 8.99
C TYR A 103 -19.38 -4.30 10.42
N LYS A 104 -20.68 -4.40 10.77
CA LYS A 104 -21.15 -4.66 12.14
C LYS A 104 -20.51 -5.88 12.82
N ASN A 105 -20.15 -6.89 12.02
CA ASN A 105 -19.47 -8.09 12.53
C ASN A 105 -17.94 -7.98 12.50
N TYR A 106 -17.40 -6.96 11.80
CA TYR A 106 -15.96 -6.76 11.65
C TYR A 106 -15.37 -5.94 12.79
N VAL A 107 -16.08 -4.92 13.26
CA VAL A 107 -15.60 -3.98 14.29
C VAL A 107 -15.35 -4.67 15.63
N LEU A 108 -14.45 -4.10 16.41
CA LEU A 108 -14.18 -4.48 17.79
C LEU A 108 -15.10 -3.70 18.75
N ASP A 109 -15.13 -4.07 20.03
CA ASP A 109 -15.88 -3.34 21.03
C ASP A 109 -15.23 -1.99 21.42
N ASP A 110 -15.85 -1.26 22.33
CA ASP A 110 -15.37 0.07 22.81
C ASP A 110 -13.99 0.01 23.49
N ASN A 111 -13.51 -1.17 23.87
CA ASN A 111 -12.18 -1.39 24.43
C ASN A 111 -11.14 -1.82 23.38
N GLY A 112 -11.55 -1.97 22.12
CA GLY A 112 -10.73 -2.54 21.06
C GLY A 112 -10.45 -4.03 21.25
N GLU A 113 -11.48 -4.78 21.74
CA GLU A 113 -11.41 -6.23 21.98
C GLU A 113 -12.41 -6.97 21.09
N ILE A 114 -12.10 -8.25 20.77
CA ILE A 114 -13.01 -9.11 20.04
C ILE A 114 -14.10 -9.58 21.01
N SER A 115 -15.32 -9.06 20.87
CA SER A 115 -16.46 -9.43 21.71
C SER A 115 -17.54 -10.26 21.00
N ASN A 116 -17.47 -10.34 19.68
CA ASN A 116 -18.47 -10.99 18.82
C ASN A 116 -18.09 -12.41 18.37
N GLY A 117 -16.99 -12.97 18.86
CA GLY A 117 -16.50 -14.32 18.52
C GLY A 117 -15.86 -14.43 17.14
N THR A 118 -15.56 -13.29 16.51
CA THR A 118 -14.80 -13.30 15.26
C THR A 118 -13.35 -13.68 15.50
N HIS A 119 -12.73 -14.35 14.52
CA HIS A 119 -11.37 -14.85 14.67
C HIS A 119 -10.67 -14.96 13.31
N ILE A 120 -9.37 -15.17 13.36
CA ILE A 120 -8.55 -15.59 12.21
C ILE A 120 -8.26 -17.08 12.32
N LYS A 121 -7.97 -17.73 11.19
CA LYS A 121 -7.43 -19.09 11.23
C LYS A 121 -6.00 -19.07 11.77
N PRO A 122 -5.62 -20.03 12.62
CA PRO A 122 -4.25 -20.12 13.13
C PRO A 122 -3.23 -20.21 12.00
N ASN A 123 -2.05 -19.63 12.21
CA ASN A 123 -0.93 -19.85 11.31
C ASN A 123 -0.63 -21.36 11.20
N ALA A 124 -0.27 -21.80 10.01
CA ALA A 124 0.23 -23.17 9.83
C ALA A 124 1.49 -23.37 10.69
N GLU A 125 1.60 -24.54 11.30
CA GLU A 125 2.82 -24.89 12.05
C GLU A 125 4.04 -24.88 11.10
N PRO A 126 5.13 -24.21 11.49
CA PRO A 126 6.33 -24.16 10.67
C PRO A 126 6.89 -25.55 10.40
N LYS A 127 7.15 -25.85 9.13
CA LYS A 127 7.74 -27.14 8.73
C LYS A 127 9.25 -27.09 8.87
N ALA A 128 9.85 -28.22 9.24
CA ALA A 128 11.30 -28.35 9.33
C ALA A 128 11.94 -28.19 7.94
N LYS A 129 12.89 -27.26 7.85
CA LYS A 129 13.68 -27.00 6.65
C LYS A 129 15.08 -26.54 7.10
N LYS A 130 16.14 -27.00 6.44
CA LYS A 130 17.51 -26.72 6.87
C LYS A 130 18.24 -25.71 5.99
N SER A 131 17.83 -25.58 4.74
CA SER A 131 18.48 -24.74 3.72
C SER A 131 17.53 -24.38 2.58
N ASN A 132 17.98 -23.52 1.67
CA ASN A 132 17.24 -23.02 0.51
C ASN A 132 15.92 -22.37 0.91
N PHE A 133 15.99 -21.47 1.88
CA PHE A 133 14.83 -20.74 2.36
C PHE A 133 14.34 -19.72 1.32
N SER A 134 13.01 -19.56 1.27
CA SER A 134 12.32 -18.60 0.41
C SER A 134 11.33 -17.76 1.20
N ILE A 135 10.85 -16.68 0.61
CA ILE A 135 9.85 -15.79 1.20
C ILE A 135 8.51 -16.51 1.48
N THR A 136 8.22 -17.61 0.82
CA THR A 136 6.96 -18.36 0.97
C THR A 136 6.99 -19.46 2.02
N ASP A 137 8.17 -19.76 2.60
CA ASP A 137 8.31 -20.88 3.54
C ASP A 137 7.61 -20.65 4.87
N TYR A 138 7.73 -19.43 5.42
CA TYR A 138 7.15 -19.09 6.72
C TYR A 138 6.40 -17.78 6.61
N GLN A 139 5.09 -17.87 6.39
CA GLN A 139 4.21 -16.70 6.36
C GLN A 139 3.55 -16.53 7.72
N PHE A 140 3.61 -15.34 8.25
CA PHE A 140 2.93 -14.95 9.46
C PHE A 140 1.67 -14.15 9.13
N SER A 141 0.53 -14.74 9.42
CA SER A 141 -0.80 -14.13 9.34
C SER A 141 -1.24 -13.64 10.71
N TYR A 142 -1.95 -12.54 10.76
CA TYR A 142 -2.37 -11.92 12.02
C TYR A 142 -3.72 -11.22 11.85
N ASP A 143 -4.42 -10.96 12.96
CA ASP A 143 -5.60 -10.11 12.95
C ASP A 143 -5.17 -8.64 12.96
N GLY A 144 -5.33 -7.96 11.83
CA GLY A 144 -4.93 -6.55 11.67
C GLY A 144 -5.74 -5.56 12.52
N ARG A 145 -6.82 -5.99 13.15
CA ARG A 145 -7.70 -5.13 13.96
C ARG A 145 -7.18 -4.92 15.38
N ILE A 146 -6.60 -5.97 15.98
CA ILE A 146 -6.27 -6.02 17.42
C ILE A 146 -5.06 -5.17 17.79
N ASP A 147 -4.81 -5.07 19.09
CA ASP A 147 -3.65 -4.38 19.65
C ASP A 147 -2.34 -4.89 19.01
N PRO A 148 -1.51 -4.01 18.44
CA PRO A 148 -0.23 -4.40 17.84
C PRO A 148 0.71 -5.11 18.81
N ARG A 149 0.58 -4.90 20.14
CA ARG A 149 1.34 -5.64 21.16
C ARG A 149 1.04 -7.15 21.12
N GLU A 150 -0.22 -7.51 20.93
CA GLU A 150 -0.65 -8.91 20.84
C GLU A 150 -0.10 -9.55 19.57
N ASN A 151 -0.21 -8.87 18.43
CA ASN A 151 0.36 -9.36 17.18
C ASN A 151 1.89 -9.50 17.25
N ALA A 152 2.58 -8.56 17.90
CA ALA A 152 4.03 -8.65 18.11
C ALA A 152 4.43 -9.83 19.01
N LYS A 153 3.63 -10.14 20.04
CA LYS A 153 3.80 -11.34 20.87
C LYS A 153 3.62 -12.62 20.06
N LEU A 154 2.54 -12.71 19.27
CA LEU A 154 2.30 -13.85 18.38
C LEU A 154 3.42 -14.02 17.35
N LEU A 155 3.93 -12.91 16.77
CA LEU A 155 5.09 -12.95 15.87
C LEU A 155 6.34 -13.49 16.58
N ASN A 156 6.61 -13.07 17.82
CA ASN A 156 7.75 -13.59 18.60
C ASN A 156 7.62 -15.10 18.88
N GLU A 157 6.42 -15.57 19.20
CA GLU A 157 6.15 -17.01 19.38
C GLU A 157 6.35 -17.79 18.07
N TYR A 158 5.87 -17.24 16.94
CA TYR A 158 6.05 -17.83 15.61
C TYR A 158 7.53 -17.90 15.22
N ILE A 159 8.28 -16.82 15.42
CA ILE A 159 9.74 -16.79 15.19
C ILE A 159 10.43 -17.87 16.01
N ASN A 160 10.09 -18.05 17.29
CA ASN A 160 10.67 -19.10 18.12
C ASN A 160 10.40 -20.52 17.58
N LYS A 161 9.18 -20.77 17.09
CA LYS A 161 8.83 -22.04 16.41
C LYS A 161 9.69 -22.24 15.16
N VAL A 162 9.81 -21.22 14.30
CA VAL A 162 10.66 -21.27 13.10
C VAL A 162 12.11 -21.58 13.45
N LEU A 163 12.68 -20.89 14.43
CA LEU A 163 14.05 -21.14 14.91
C LEU A 163 14.23 -22.57 15.43
N THR A 164 13.26 -23.09 16.17
CA THR A 164 13.28 -24.46 16.69
C THR A 164 13.30 -25.49 15.58
N VAL A 165 12.37 -25.39 14.60
CA VAL A 165 12.25 -26.40 13.54
C VAL A 165 13.36 -26.33 12.49
N THR A 166 13.99 -25.16 12.33
CA THR A 166 15.10 -24.96 11.38
C THR A 166 16.49 -25.21 12.01
N GLY A 167 16.60 -25.16 13.33
CA GLY A 167 17.87 -25.22 14.05
C GLY A 167 18.74 -23.97 13.86
N LYS A 168 18.19 -22.90 13.28
CA LYS A 168 18.90 -21.62 13.08
C LYS A 168 18.80 -20.74 14.33
N ARG A 169 19.70 -19.75 14.43
CA ARG A 169 19.74 -18.82 15.57
C ARG A 169 19.05 -17.49 15.29
N LYS A 170 18.90 -17.15 14.01
CA LYS A 170 18.27 -15.90 13.56
C LYS A 170 17.34 -16.18 12.38
N VAL A 171 16.36 -15.31 12.21
CA VAL A 171 15.48 -15.23 11.03
C VAL A 171 15.78 -13.98 10.22
N GLN A 172 15.29 -13.95 9.01
CA GLN A 172 15.16 -12.77 8.18
C GLN A 172 13.70 -12.35 8.19
N LEU A 173 13.42 -11.06 8.35
CA LEU A 173 12.04 -10.53 8.37
C LEU A 173 11.77 -9.71 7.13
N ILE A 174 10.59 -9.86 6.56
CA ILE A 174 10.06 -8.90 5.61
C ILE A 174 8.66 -8.49 6.06
N GLY A 175 8.44 -7.18 6.19
CA GLY A 175 7.14 -6.57 6.47
C GLY A 175 6.65 -5.81 5.27
N ARG A 176 5.47 -6.20 4.75
CA ARG A 176 4.79 -5.48 3.70
C ARG A 176 3.67 -4.63 4.29
N CYS A 177 3.55 -3.36 3.89
CA CYS A 177 2.44 -2.48 4.27
C CYS A 177 2.16 -2.53 5.80
N LEU A 178 0.94 -2.85 6.22
CA LEU A 178 0.54 -3.04 7.63
C LEU A 178 1.44 -4.04 8.38
N GLY A 179 1.99 -5.07 7.70
CA GLY A 179 2.94 -6.00 8.32
C GLY A 179 4.20 -5.32 8.85
N SER A 180 4.59 -4.18 8.29
CA SER A 180 5.70 -3.37 8.80
C SER A 180 5.43 -2.80 10.20
N THR A 181 4.17 -2.49 10.53
CA THR A 181 3.80 -1.99 11.85
C THR A 181 3.95 -3.08 12.93
N ILE A 182 3.68 -4.34 12.56
CA ILE A 182 3.84 -5.48 13.46
C ILE A 182 5.32 -5.77 13.72
N ILE A 183 6.17 -5.69 12.68
CA ILE A 183 7.63 -5.77 12.86
C ILE A 183 8.14 -4.63 13.73
N SER A 184 7.60 -3.40 13.56
CA SER A 184 7.98 -2.25 14.37
C SER A 184 7.65 -2.47 15.85
N ALA A 185 6.46 -2.97 16.16
CA ALA A 185 6.08 -3.32 17.53
C ALA A 185 6.96 -4.46 18.08
N TYR A 186 7.24 -5.49 17.26
CA TYR A 186 8.11 -6.60 17.63
C TYR A 186 9.54 -6.13 17.99
N LEU A 187 10.16 -5.33 17.11
CA LEU A 187 11.52 -4.82 17.34
C LEU A 187 11.59 -3.90 18.57
N THR A 188 10.53 -3.14 18.82
CA THR A 188 10.44 -2.29 20.01
C THR A 188 10.33 -3.10 21.30
N MET A 189 9.51 -4.17 21.30
CA MET A 189 9.25 -4.99 22.49
C MET A 189 10.36 -6.02 22.78
N TYR A 190 10.90 -6.65 21.74
CA TYR A 190 11.79 -7.82 21.87
C TYR A 190 13.21 -7.56 21.37
N GLY A 191 13.47 -6.40 20.73
CA GLY A 191 14.75 -6.09 20.10
C GLY A 191 15.05 -6.96 18.89
N CYS A 192 16.29 -6.88 18.40
CA CYS A 192 16.70 -7.51 17.14
C CYS A 192 17.61 -8.74 17.29
N SER A 193 17.81 -9.28 18.50
CA SER A 193 18.77 -10.36 18.73
C SER A 193 18.51 -11.62 17.90
N LYS A 194 17.24 -11.90 17.56
CA LYS A 194 16.82 -13.04 16.75
C LYS A 194 16.70 -12.71 15.25
N VAL A 195 17.01 -11.47 14.85
CA VAL A 195 16.84 -11.00 13.47
C VAL A 195 18.20 -10.73 12.85
N ASP A 196 18.44 -11.27 11.66
CA ASP A 196 19.65 -10.97 10.88
C ASP A 196 19.42 -9.79 9.96
N THR A 197 18.34 -9.84 9.21
CA THR A 197 17.96 -8.80 8.23
C THR A 197 16.49 -8.48 8.37
N ALA A 198 16.12 -7.21 8.31
CA ALA A 198 14.73 -6.75 8.22
C ALA A 198 14.54 -5.91 6.96
N ILE A 199 13.57 -6.31 6.13
CA ILE A 199 13.17 -5.58 4.92
C ILE A 199 11.79 -4.95 5.14
N PHE A 200 11.69 -3.66 4.88
CA PHE A 200 10.46 -2.87 4.91
C PHE A 200 10.03 -2.60 3.46
N TYR A 201 9.00 -3.32 2.99
CA TYR A 201 8.50 -3.23 1.63
C TYR A 201 7.18 -2.49 1.57
N ALA A 202 7.14 -1.37 0.84
CA ALA A 202 5.97 -0.47 0.78
C ALA A 202 5.39 -0.23 2.18
N ALA A 203 6.25 0.15 3.12
CA ALA A 203 5.96 0.15 4.54
C ALA A 203 5.01 1.29 4.94
N SER A 204 4.01 1.00 5.77
CA SER A 204 3.03 1.97 6.28
C SER A 204 3.24 2.36 7.75
N ASN A 205 4.34 1.92 8.36
CA ASN A 205 4.61 2.10 9.80
C ASN A 205 5.06 3.52 10.20
N GLN A 206 5.11 4.45 9.25
CA GLN A 206 5.23 5.89 9.50
C GLN A 206 3.92 6.63 9.13
N GLY A 207 2.81 5.90 9.09
CA GLY A 207 1.48 6.40 8.76
C GLY A 207 1.23 6.53 7.25
N ILE A 208 -0.02 6.76 6.90
CA ILE A 208 -0.45 7.02 5.52
C ILE A 208 -1.51 8.12 5.51
N VAL A 209 -1.45 9.04 4.54
CA VAL A 209 -2.43 10.12 4.39
C VAL A 209 -3.85 9.59 4.20
N PRO A 210 -4.12 8.59 3.34
CA PRO A 210 -5.48 8.12 3.13
C PRO A 210 -6.21 7.72 4.42
N LEU A 211 -5.55 6.97 5.29
CA LEU A 211 -6.16 6.56 6.56
C LEU A 211 -6.24 7.71 7.57
N SER A 212 -5.20 8.54 7.63
CA SER A 212 -5.15 9.71 8.51
C SER A 212 -6.27 10.71 8.19
N ALA A 213 -6.46 11.01 6.90
CA ALA A 213 -7.54 11.88 6.43
C ALA A 213 -8.92 11.25 6.68
N PHE A 214 -9.05 9.93 6.52
CA PHE A 214 -10.28 9.21 6.85
C PHE A 214 -10.64 9.34 8.34
N PHE A 215 -9.66 9.23 9.25
CA PHE A 215 -9.90 9.36 10.69
C PHE A 215 -10.18 10.80 11.14
N THR A 216 -9.75 11.81 10.39
CA THR A 216 -9.96 13.22 10.73
C THR A 216 -11.05 13.90 9.92
N GLY A 217 -11.59 13.25 8.89
CA GLY A 217 -12.51 13.87 7.95
C GLY A 217 -11.86 14.92 7.05
N ASP A 218 -10.52 14.94 6.94
CA ASP A 218 -9.77 15.87 6.09
C ASP A 218 -9.72 15.36 4.64
N VAL A 219 -10.89 15.14 4.08
CA VAL A 219 -11.03 14.73 2.69
C VAL A 219 -11.39 15.93 1.86
N ILE A 220 -10.62 16.19 0.81
CA ILE A 220 -10.82 17.30 -0.11
C ILE A 220 -10.87 16.79 -1.54
N PHE A 221 -11.48 17.60 -2.41
CA PHE A 221 -11.48 17.33 -3.84
C PHE A 221 -10.47 18.24 -4.54
N ASP A 222 -9.42 17.67 -5.12
CA ASP A 222 -8.55 18.36 -6.05
C ASP A 222 -8.94 17.96 -7.48
N CYS A 223 -9.50 18.92 -8.23
CA CYS A 223 -9.99 18.67 -9.58
C CYS A 223 -8.89 18.23 -10.55
N LYS A 224 -7.67 18.74 -10.42
CA LYS A 224 -6.52 18.37 -11.27
C LYS A 224 -6.05 16.95 -10.98
N ALA A 225 -6.02 16.59 -9.68
CA ALA A 225 -5.66 15.25 -9.27
C ALA A 225 -6.72 14.22 -9.70
N ILE A 226 -8.01 14.55 -9.61
CA ILE A 226 -9.11 13.70 -10.10
C ILE A 226 -8.96 13.43 -11.60
N GLU A 227 -8.60 14.46 -12.35
CA GLU A 227 -8.41 14.37 -13.79
C GLU A 227 -7.26 13.42 -14.15
N LYS A 228 -6.07 13.68 -13.60
CA LYS A 228 -4.89 12.82 -13.82
C LYS A 228 -5.15 11.38 -13.38
N TYR A 229 -5.79 11.19 -12.22
CA TYR A 229 -6.14 9.86 -11.73
C TYR A 229 -7.09 9.12 -12.70
N GLY A 230 -8.07 9.82 -13.26
CA GLY A 230 -8.99 9.26 -14.25
C GLY A 230 -8.26 8.82 -15.51
N ASP A 231 -7.32 9.63 -15.99
CA ASP A 231 -6.49 9.31 -17.16
C ASP A 231 -5.58 8.11 -16.89
N ASP A 232 -4.89 8.09 -15.77
CA ASP A 232 -4.01 6.97 -15.37
C ASP A 232 -4.83 5.67 -15.18
N TYR A 233 -6.01 5.74 -14.55
CA TYR A 233 -6.90 4.58 -14.38
C TYR A 233 -7.40 4.04 -15.73
N LEU A 234 -7.82 4.91 -16.64
CA LEU A 234 -8.31 4.51 -17.96
C LEU A 234 -7.20 3.91 -18.84
N ASN A 235 -5.98 4.42 -18.71
CA ASN A 235 -4.82 3.94 -19.47
C ASN A 235 -4.26 2.62 -18.93
N ASN A 236 -4.20 2.44 -17.60
CA ASN A 236 -3.62 1.27 -16.97
C ASN A 236 -4.59 0.09 -16.84
N SER A 237 -5.90 0.33 -16.75
CA SER A 237 -6.91 -0.75 -16.68
C SER A 237 -7.19 -1.42 -18.03
N ALA A 238 -6.45 -1.05 -19.09
CA ALA A 238 -6.56 -1.69 -20.39
C ALA A 238 -6.10 -3.17 -20.41
N SER A 239 -5.34 -3.61 -19.42
CA SER A 239 -4.72 -4.93 -19.37
C SER A 239 -5.45 -5.98 -18.53
N ASP A 240 -6.42 -5.59 -17.71
CA ASP A 240 -7.11 -6.56 -16.84
C ASP A 240 -8.60 -6.66 -17.22
N GLY A 241 -9.00 -7.81 -17.77
CA GLY A 241 -10.32 -8.07 -18.34
C GLY A 241 -11.48 -8.16 -17.34
N SER A 242 -11.29 -7.75 -16.09
CA SER A 242 -12.20 -8.06 -14.99
C SER A 242 -13.29 -7.04 -14.70
N ASP A 243 -13.29 -5.84 -15.31
CA ASP A 243 -14.25 -4.79 -14.91
C ASP A 243 -14.92 -4.02 -16.05
N ASN A 244 -15.62 -4.76 -16.93
CA ASN A 244 -16.42 -4.18 -18.02
C ASN A 244 -17.57 -3.27 -17.53
N LEU A 245 -18.08 -3.48 -16.31
CA LEU A 245 -19.21 -2.69 -15.79
C LEU A 245 -18.73 -1.32 -15.29
N SER A 246 -17.66 -1.27 -14.53
CA SER A 246 -17.07 0.00 -14.08
C SER A 246 -16.64 0.85 -15.27
N ARG A 247 -16.02 0.24 -16.27
CA ARG A 247 -15.68 0.90 -17.55
C ARG A 247 -16.90 1.43 -18.29
N SER A 248 -17.97 0.64 -18.37
CA SER A 248 -19.20 1.05 -19.05
C SER A 248 -19.89 2.20 -18.34
N LEU A 249 -19.89 2.22 -17.00
CA LEU A 249 -20.41 3.29 -16.18
C LEU A 249 -19.56 4.57 -16.30
N VAL A 250 -18.24 4.45 -16.29
CA VAL A 250 -17.30 5.56 -16.53
C VAL A 250 -17.52 6.15 -17.92
N THR A 251 -17.60 5.30 -18.94
CA THR A 251 -17.79 5.74 -20.33
C THR A 251 -19.18 6.37 -20.54
N LEU A 252 -20.22 5.80 -19.95
CA LEU A 252 -21.59 6.34 -20.02
C LEU A 252 -21.66 7.69 -19.34
N GLY A 253 -21.14 7.74 -18.15
CA GLY A 253 -21.12 8.97 -17.42
C GLY A 253 -20.28 10.05 -18.13
N TYR A 254 -19.09 9.76 -18.68
CA TYR A 254 -18.31 10.67 -19.52
C TYR A 254 -19.09 11.19 -20.72
N LYS A 255 -19.86 10.33 -21.39
CA LYS A 255 -20.72 10.73 -22.51
C LYS A 255 -21.87 11.62 -22.06
N LEU A 256 -22.52 11.32 -20.94
CA LEU A 256 -23.62 12.13 -20.38
C LEU A 256 -23.13 13.51 -19.93
N SER A 257 -21.96 13.58 -19.30
CA SER A 257 -21.41 14.84 -18.84
C SER A 257 -20.99 15.77 -20.00
N LYS A 258 -20.45 15.23 -21.09
CA LYS A 258 -20.20 16.00 -22.32
C LYS A 258 -21.45 16.65 -22.88
N SER A 259 -22.62 16.02 -22.65
CA SER A 259 -23.92 16.50 -23.16
C SER A 259 -24.55 17.61 -22.31
N PHE A 260 -24.12 17.82 -21.06
CA PHE A 260 -24.86 18.70 -20.14
C PHE A 260 -24.14 20.00 -19.72
N TYR A 261 -22.96 20.36 -20.22
CA TYR A 261 -22.24 21.61 -19.87
C TYR A 261 -22.29 21.97 -18.37
N LEU A 262 -22.06 21.00 -17.48
CA LEU A 262 -22.14 21.25 -16.05
C LEU A 262 -20.82 21.87 -15.57
N THR A 263 -20.83 23.18 -15.42
CA THR A 263 -19.71 24.06 -15.09
C THR A 263 -19.35 24.07 -13.59
N ASP A 264 -18.39 24.91 -13.24
CA ASP A 264 -17.84 25.19 -11.90
C ASP A 264 -18.88 25.24 -10.77
N TYR A 265 -20.11 25.69 -11.05
CA TYR A 265 -21.22 25.70 -10.10
C TYR A 265 -21.55 24.33 -9.50
N VAL A 266 -21.53 23.26 -10.30
CA VAL A 266 -21.79 21.89 -9.78
C VAL A 266 -20.62 21.40 -8.95
N ILE A 267 -19.38 21.73 -9.33
CA ILE A 267 -18.18 21.36 -8.60
C ILE A 267 -18.18 22.03 -7.21
N GLU A 268 -18.44 23.33 -7.12
CA GLU A 268 -18.52 24.06 -5.85
C GLU A 268 -19.63 23.52 -4.92
N ASN A 269 -20.78 23.20 -5.47
CA ASN A 269 -21.88 22.62 -4.71
C ASN A 269 -21.58 21.19 -4.24
N VAL A 270 -20.89 20.39 -5.03
CA VAL A 270 -20.42 19.05 -4.64
C VAL A 270 -19.37 19.15 -3.54
N GLU A 271 -18.43 20.06 -3.62
CA GLU A 271 -17.44 20.28 -2.56
C GLU A 271 -18.08 20.73 -1.24
N LYS A 272 -19.07 21.64 -1.32
CA LYS A 272 -19.82 22.07 -0.14
C LYS A 272 -20.61 20.92 0.47
N ALA A 273 -21.35 20.19 -0.34
CA ALA A 273 -22.11 19.02 0.07
C ALA A 273 -21.22 17.99 0.75
N TYR A 274 -20.07 17.74 0.15
CA TYR A 274 -19.09 16.82 0.68
C TYR A 274 -18.58 17.27 2.06
N ARG A 275 -18.24 18.54 2.24
CA ARG A 275 -17.84 19.09 3.56
C ARG A 275 -18.93 18.95 4.61
N ASP A 276 -20.19 19.16 4.24
CA ASP A 276 -21.33 19.04 5.16
C ASP A 276 -21.59 17.58 5.53
N ILE A 277 -21.55 16.67 4.57
CA ILE A 277 -21.63 15.21 4.78
C ILE A 277 -20.45 14.73 5.65
N ALA A 278 -19.24 15.19 5.35
CA ALA A 278 -18.04 14.78 6.06
C ALA A 278 -18.15 15.06 7.56
N ARG A 279 -18.63 16.23 7.98
CA ARG A 279 -18.74 16.60 9.39
C ARG A 279 -19.61 15.66 10.22
N THR A 280 -20.70 15.17 9.67
CA THR A 280 -21.67 14.34 10.37
C THR A 280 -21.46 12.86 10.16
N LEU A 281 -21.02 12.46 8.96
CA LEU A 281 -20.89 11.08 8.55
C LEU A 281 -19.54 10.45 8.95
N TYR A 282 -18.43 11.20 8.84
CA TYR A 282 -17.11 10.62 9.06
C TYR A 282 -16.90 10.00 10.43
N PRO A 283 -17.21 10.64 11.56
CA PRO A 283 -17.02 10.00 12.87
C PRO A 283 -17.82 8.71 13.01
N ARG A 284 -19.03 8.68 12.43
CA ARG A 284 -19.91 7.50 12.46
C ARG A 284 -19.34 6.36 11.62
N ILE A 285 -18.89 6.65 10.38
CA ILE A 285 -18.28 5.65 9.49
C ILE A 285 -16.96 5.15 10.09
N VAL A 286 -16.10 6.03 10.59
CA VAL A 286 -14.82 5.62 11.18
C VAL A 286 -15.04 4.63 12.31
N LEU A 287 -15.98 4.93 13.24
CA LEU A 287 -16.32 4.01 14.33
C LEU A 287 -16.95 2.72 13.83
N ALA A 288 -17.79 2.79 12.78
CA ALA A 288 -18.46 1.62 12.21
C ALA A 288 -17.51 0.70 11.43
N VAL A 289 -16.28 1.14 11.12
CA VAL A 289 -15.35 0.37 10.28
C VAL A 289 -14.03 0.07 11.01
N TYR A 290 -13.27 1.09 11.37
CA TYR A 290 -11.89 0.94 11.86
C TYR A 290 -11.62 1.64 13.19
N GLY A 291 -12.47 2.56 13.63
CA GLY A 291 -12.19 3.42 14.77
C GLY A 291 -11.98 2.66 16.07
N THR A 292 -12.62 1.49 16.23
CA THR A 292 -12.44 0.64 17.41
C THR A 292 -11.32 -0.41 17.24
N CYS A 293 -10.60 -0.41 16.09
CA CYS A 293 -9.57 -1.39 15.78
C CYS A 293 -8.16 -0.81 16.00
N PRO A 294 -7.46 -1.08 17.12
CA PRO A 294 -6.16 -0.49 17.44
C PRO A 294 -5.11 -0.66 16.34
N GLY A 295 -5.17 -1.77 15.60
CA GLY A 295 -4.19 -2.06 14.57
C GLY A 295 -4.21 -1.07 13.40
N PHE A 296 -5.36 -0.45 13.07
CA PHE A 296 -5.41 0.57 12.01
C PHE A 296 -4.90 1.93 12.48
N TRP A 297 -4.99 2.23 13.76
CA TRP A 297 -4.40 3.44 14.33
C TRP A 297 -2.88 3.48 14.21
N THR A 298 -2.23 2.33 14.00
CA THR A 298 -0.78 2.25 13.74
C THR A 298 -0.35 2.96 12.47
N MET A 299 -1.29 3.19 11.55
CA MET A 299 -1.05 3.85 10.27
C MET A 299 -1.55 5.30 10.24
N VAL A 300 -2.06 5.84 11.36
CA VAL A 300 -2.40 7.26 11.47
C VAL A 300 -1.12 8.06 11.69
N ARG A 301 -0.86 9.04 10.84
CA ARG A 301 0.33 9.89 10.89
C ARG A 301 0.37 10.74 12.15
N ASP A 302 1.57 11.10 12.59
CA ASP A 302 1.81 11.91 13.79
C ASP A 302 1.09 13.26 13.77
N ASP A 303 1.14 13.95 12.64
CA ASP A 303 0.50 15.25 12.42
C ASP A 303 -1.05 15.21 12.41
N TYR A 304 -1.65 14.01 12.27
CA TYR A 304 -3.11 13.79 12.30
C TYR A 304 -3.59 13.18 13.61
N TYR A 305 -2.71 12.58 14.40
CA TYR A 305 -3.07 11.64 15.45
C TYR A 305 -3.99 12.24 16.54
N GLU A 306 -3.61 13.37 17.11
CA GLU A 306 -4.43 14.02 18.17
C GLU A 306 -5.78 14.50 17.64
N LYS A 307 -5.82 15.07 16.42
CA LYS A 307 -7.06 15.46 15.77
C LYS A 307 -7.95 14.25 15.50
N ALA A 308 -7.38 13.13 15.04
CA ALA A 308 -8.11 11.89 14.81
C ALA A 308 -8.77 11.37 16.11
N LYS A 309 -8.04 11.35 17.22
CA LYS A 309 -8.62 10.97 18.53
C LYS A 309 -9.75 11.87 18.93
N GLN A 310 -9.60 13.19 18.76
CA GLN A 310 -10.65 14.15 19.08
C GLN A 310 -11.90 13.91 18.23
N VAL A 311 -11.74 13.72 16.92
CA VAL A 311 -12.87 13.52 15.99
C VAL A 311 -13.57 12.19 16.27
N VAL A 312 -12.82 11.09 16.42
CA VAL A 312 -13.40 9.75 16.54
C VAL A 312 -14.02 9.52 17.92
N PHE A 313 -13.36 9.93 18.98
CA PHE A 313 -13.79 9.58 20.34
C PHE A 313 -14.51 10.71 21.07
N GLU A 314 -14.39 11.96 20.63
CA GLU A 314 -15.04 13.14 21.23
C GLU A 314 -14.89 13.21 22.79
N GLY A 315 -13.79 12.71 23.32
CA GLY A 315 -13.55 12.66 24.77
C GLY A 315 -14.44 11.68 25.55
N LYS A 316 -15.15 10.75 24.89
CA LYS A 316 -16.04 9.78 25.55
C LYS A 316 -15.24 8.76 26.37
N ALA A 317 -15.47 8.73 27.68
CA ALA A 317 -14.73 7.90 28.64
C ALA A 317 -14.82 6.39 28.37
N LYS A 318 -15.84 5.92 27.65
CA LYS A 318 -15.99 4.50 27.31
C LYS A 318 -14.85 3.94 26.45
N TYR A 319 -14.14 4.80 25.72
CA TYR A 319 -13.00 4.41 24.87
C TYR A 319 -11.63 4.47 25.57
N ALA A 320 -11.59 4.72 26.90
CA ALA A 320 -10.32 4.93 27.62
C ALA A 320 -9.29 3.79 27.44
N LYS A 321 -9.76 2.52 27.46
CA LYS A 321 -8.88 1.36 27.24
C LYS A 321 -8.39 1.26 25.80
N LEU A 322 -9.24 1.56 24.83
CA LEU A 322 -8.87 1.61 23.43
C LEU A 322 -7.83 2.70 23.19
N ILE A 323 -8.03 3.89 23.75
CA ILE A 323 -7.09 5.02 23.66
C ILE A 323 -5.73 4.63 24.26
N GLU A 324 -5.70 3.94 25.42
CA GLU A 324 -4.43 3.43 25.99
C GLU A 324 -3.67 2.53 25.00
N LYS A 325 -4.36 1.64 24.29
CA LYS A 325 -3.74 0.74 23.30
C LYS A 325 -3.13 1.50 22.13
N ILE A 326 -3.90 2.43 21.54
CA ILE A 326 -3.42 3.21 20.40
C ILE A 326 -2.32 4.18 20.79
N ASP A 327 -2.42 4.84 21.96
CA ASP A 327 -1.41 5.73 22.51
C ASP A 327 -0.10 4.98 22.79
N TRP A 328 -0.19 3.73 23.29
CA TRP A 328 1.01 2.91 23.49
C TRP A 328 1.80 2.75 22.21
N TYR A 329 1.14 2.38 21.09
CA TYR A 329 1.82 2.22 19.81
C TYR A 329 2.36 3.55 19.30
N HIS A 330 1.53 4.58 19.31
CA HIS A 330 1.91 5.89 18.77
C HIS A 330 3.14 6.47 19.46
N TYR A 331 3.14 6.54 20.79
CA TYR A 331 4.23 7.18 21.54
C TYR A 331 5.44 6.28 21.80
N ASN A 332 5.28 4.95 21.84
CA ASN A 332 6.39 4.04 22.11
C ASN A 332 6.97 3.38 20.87
N VAL A 333 6.18 3.22 19.81
CA VAL A 333 6.64 2.60 18.57
C VAL A 333 6.76 3.64 17.47
N PHE A 334 5.65 4.21 17.02
CA PHE A 334 5.59 5.08 15.85
C PHE A 334 6.62 6.20 15.89
N GLN A 335 6.56 7.07 16.91
CA GLN A 335 7.47 8.22 17.04
C GLN A 335 8.94 7.83 17.26
N LYS A 336 9.20 6.65 17.84
CA LYS A 336 10.56 6.21 18.20
C LYS A 336 11.16 5.21 17.22
N PHE A 337 10.39 4.76 16.24
CA PHE A 337 10.84 3.66 15.38
C PHE A 337 12.09 3.96 14.55
N PRO A 338 12.28 5.16 13.98
CA PRO A 338 13.53 5.50 13.30
C PRO A 338 14.77 5.30 14.20
N GLN A 339 14.67 5.67 15.48
CA GLN A 339 15.74 5.47 16.46
C GLN A 339 15.93 3.98 16.82
N THR A 340 14.82 3.24 16.94
CA THR A 340 14.84 1.79 17.16
C THR A 340 15.56 1.07 16.02
N LEU A 341 15.26 1.43 14.75
CA LEU A 341 15.95 0.87 13.59
C LEU A 341 17.45 1.20 13.57
N LYS A 342 17.82 2.45 13.85
CA LYS A 342 19.23 2.85 13.97
C LYS A 342 19.95 2.02 15.03
N LYS A 343 19.35 1.83 16.20
CA LYS A 343 19.89 1.01 17.28
C LYS A 343 20.05 -0.46 16.87
N CYS A 344 19.03 -1.05 16.23
CA CYS A 344 19.10 -2.42 15.73
C CYS A 344 20.21 -2.58 14.68
N LYS A 345 20.36 -1.62 13.75
CA LYS A 345 21.45 -1.62 12.78
C LYS A 345 22.83 -1.55 13.46
N GLN A 346 23.00 -0.69 14.46
CA GLN A 346 24.24 -0.61 15.26
C GLN A 346 24.55 -1.92 16.02
N GLN A 347 23.51 -2.70 16.36
CA GLN A 347 23.65 -4.02 16.99
C GLN A 347 23.91 -5.15 15.97
N GLY A 348 24.10 -4.83 14.69
CA GLY A 348 24.44 -5.77 13.63
C GLY A 348 23.26 -6.35 12.86
N MET A 349 22.03 -5.87 13.06
CA MET A 349 20.90 -6.20 12.18
C MET A 349 21.06 -5.46 10.86
N LYS A 350 20.96 -6.16 9.74
CA LYS A 350 20.89 -5.56 8.41
C LYS A 350 19.47 -5.01 8.15
N VAL A 351 19.40 -3.87 7.50
CA VAL A 351 18.12 -3.20 7.17
C VAL A 351 18.09 -2.89 5.68
N ALA A 352 16.97 -3.14 5.04
CA ALA A 352 16.69 -2.65 3.69
C ALA A 352 15.27 -2.08 3.61
N VAL A 353 15.11 -1.06 2.78
CA VAL A 353 13.83 -0.42 2.51
C VAL A 353 13.56 -0.47 1.01
N ILE A 354 12.36 -0.86 0.62
CA ILE A 354 11.91 -0.85 -0.76
C ILE A 354 10.63 -0.03 -0.83
N ALA A 355 10.75 1.17 -1.34
CA ALA A 355 9.65 2.11 -1.51
C ALA A 355 9.23 2.17 -2.98
N LYS A 356 8.05 2.66 -3.26
CA LYS A 356 7.49 2.75 -4.60
C LYS A 356 7.05 4.18 -4.90
N TYR A 357 7.05 4.59 -6.17
CA TYR A 357 6.70 5.95 -6.53
C TYR A 357 6.11 6.08 -7.94
N ASN A 358 5.76 7.29 -8.32
CA ASN A 358 5.19 7.74 -9.58
C ASN A 358 3.70 7.38 -9.78
N ILE A 359 3.02 6.91 -8.73
CA ILE A 359 1.57 6.72 -8.73
C ILE A 359 0.98 7.61 -7.64
N GLN A 360 0.03 8.47 -8.01
CA GLN A 360 -0.59 9.37 -7.06
C GLN A 360 -1.54 8.64 -6.09
N LEU A 361 -1.82 9.27 -4.96
CA LEU A 361 -2.90 8.85 -4.08
C LEU A 361 -4.27 9.11 -4.72
N ALA A 362 -5.32 8.51 -4.17
CA ALA A 362 -6.67 8.86 -4.56
C ALA A 362 -6.90 10.38 -4.42
N PRO A 363 -7.56 11.02 -5.40
CA PRO A 363 -7.66 12.48 -5.49
C PRO A 363 -8.63 13.11 -4.48
N LEU A 364 -8.78 12.50 -3.32
CA LEU A 364 -9.63 12.95 -2.20
C LEU A 364 -8.84 13.43 -1.01
N PHE A 365 -7.52 13.44 -1.10
CA PHE A 365 -6.65 13.80 0.00
C PHE A 365 -5.84 15.06 -0.34
N LYS A 366 -5.54 15.86 0.69
CA LYS A 366 -4.81 17.11 0.55
C LYS A 366 -3.49 16.96 -0.22
N ASP A 367 -2.79 15.88 0.02
CA ASP A 367 -1.47 15.61 -0.56
C ASP A 367 -1.53 14.52 -1.65
N CYS A 368 -2.66 14.42 -2.37
CA CYS A 368 -2.87 13.39 -3.38
C CYS A 368 -1.87 13.43 -4.54
N MET A 369 -1.26 14.60 -4.81
CA MET A 369 -0.23 14.76 -5.84
C MET A 369 1.18 14.40 -5.37
N LYS A 370 1.37 14.01 -4.11
CA LYS A 370 2.67 13.50 -3.65
C LYS A 370 3.02 12.18 -4.33
N GLN A 371 4.32 11.94 -4.51
CA GLN A 371 4.80 10.64 -4.97
C GLN A 371 4.33 9.53 -4.03
N ALA A 372 3.69 8.51 -4.58
CA ALA A 372 3.16 7.38 -3.82
C ALA A 372 3.11 6.10 -4.69
N ASP A 373 2.57 5.03 -4.13
CA ASP A 373 2.28 3.77 -4.82
C ASP A 373 0.78 3.49 -4.95
N ASN A 374 -0.06 4.54 -4.95
CA ASN A 374 -1.52 4.53 -4.88
C ASN A 374 -2.09 4.45 -3.44
N LEU A 375 -1.28 4.08 -2.44
CA LEU A 375 -1.74 3.97 -1.04
C LEU A 375 -0.78 4.61 -0.05
N VAL A 376 0.51 4.36 -0.17
CA VAL A 376 1.55 4.81 0.76
C VAL A 376 2.42 5.84 0.05
N GLU A 377 2.59 6.99 0.68
CA GLU A 377 3.46 8.06 0.19
C GLU A 377 4.92 7.62 0.21
N LEU A 378 5.66 8.01 -0.82
CA LEU A 378 7.08 7.70 -0.95
C LEU A 378 7.90 8.17 0.25
N GLU A 379 7.66 9.40 0.71
CA GLU A 379 8.32 9.98 1.87
C GLU A 379 8.16 9.09 3.11
N THR A 380 6.95 8.62 3.34
CA THR A 380 6.62 7.73 4.45
C THR A 380 7.29 6.35 4.30
N ALA A 381 7.11 5.71 3.14
CA ALA A 381 7.61 4.36 2.88
C ALA A 381 9.14 4.29 2.88
N SER A 382 9.82 5.39 2.56
CA SER A 382 11.29 5.49 2.50
C SER A 382 11.93 6.03 3.77
N TYR A 383 11.15 6.40 4.78
CA TYR A 383 11.64 7.09 5.98
C TYR A 383 12.31 8.43 5.67
N GLY A 384 11.70 9.23 4.79
CA GLY A 384 12.06 10.64 4.61
C GLY A 384 12.75 11.01 3.29
N ALA A 385 12.56 10.25 2.20
CA ALA A 385 13.02 10.71 0.88
C ALA A 385 12.34 12.01 0.49
N THR A 386 13.11 12.97 0.03
CA THR A 386 12.55 14.16 -0.61
C THR A 386 12.08 13.81 -2.02
N CYS A 387 10.89 14.25 -2.38
CA CYS A 387 10.35 14.00 -3.73
C CYS A 387 9.58 15.23 -4.26
N SER A 388 9.49 15.31 -5.59
CA SER A 388 8.60 16.25 -6.27
C SER A 388 7.14 15.78 -6.17
N ASP A 389 6.20 16.63 -6.54
CA ASP A 389 4.83 16.17 -6.78
C ASP A 389 4.73 15.39 -8.12
N ILE A 390 3.67 14.61 -8.29
CA ILE A 390 3.39 13.87 -9.54
C ILE A 390 3.32 14.87 -10.71
N GLY A 391 4.01 14.55 -11.81
CA GLY A 391 4.10 15.40 -12.98
C GLY A 391 5.05 16.59 -12.83
N GLN A 392 5.83 16.64 -11.74
CA GLN A 392 6.84 17.67 -11.51
C GLN A 392 8.22 17.04 -11.29
N LEU A 393 9.25 17.86 -11.43
CA LEU A 393 10.64 17.52 -11.12
C LEU A 393 11.07 18.22 -9.82
N LEU A 394 12.11 17.72 -9.20
CA LEU A 394 12.81 18.45 -8.15
C LEU A 394 13.33 19.78 -8.71
N PRO A 395 13.23 20.89 -7.97
CA PRO A 395 13.71 22.19 -8.46
C PRO A 395 15.22 22.16 -8.79
N ASP A 396 15.63 22.80 -9.88
CA ASP A 396 17.05 22.89 -10.27
C ASP A 396 17.94 23.44 -9.16
N SER A 397 17.43 24.42 -8.41
CA SER A 397 18.15 25.01 -7.26
C SER A 397 18.40 23.95 -6.17
N TYR A 398 17.46 23.03 -5.95
CA TYR A 398 17.61 21.92 -5.01
C TYR A 398 18.64 20.90 -5.52
N ILE A 399 18.50 20.46 -6.78
CA ILE A 399 19.43 19.51 -7.41
C ILE A 399 20.85 20.03 -7.36
N ASN A 400 21.08 21.28 -7.80
CA ASN A 400 22.39 21.94 -7.75
C ASN A 400 22.97 22.03 -6.33
N ALA A 401 22.13 22.20 -5.31
CA ALA A 401 22.57 22.22 -3.92
C ALA A 401 23.02 20.82 -3.46
N GLN A 402 22.30 19.77 -3.84
CA GLN A 402 22.68 18.38 -3.52
C GLN A 402 23.97 17.96 -4.26
N GLU A 403 24.15 18.35 -5.52
CA GLU A 403 25.39 18.10 -6.25
C GLU A 403 26.60 18.76 -5.57
N LYS A 404 26.47 20.05 -5.20
CA LYS A 404 27.53 20.77 -4.46
C LYS A 404 27.84 20.13 -3.10
N ALA A 405 26.84 19.51 -2.48
CA ALA A 405 27.01 18.77 -1.23
C ALA A 405 27.60 17.35 -1.43
N GLY A 406 27.91 16.94 -2.66
CA GLY A 406 28.40 15.60 -3.00
C GLY A 406 27.33 14.52 -2.89
N LYS A 407 26.05 14.86 -2.91
CA LYS A 407 24.92 13.97 -2.78
C LYS A 407 24.18 13.68 -4.09
N GLY A 408 24.67 14.21 -5.22
CA GLY A 408 24.04 14.08 -6.53
C GLY A 408 23.77 12.63 -6.94
N LYS A 409 24.59 11.66 -6.49
CA LYS A 409 24.38 10.24 -6.74
C LYS A 409 23.04 9.68 -6.21
N TYR A 410 22.42 10.35 -5.25
CA TYR A 410 21.15 9.97 -4.64
C TYR A 410 19.93 10.62 -5.31
N ILE A 411 20.12 11.49 -6.28
CA ILE A 411 19.03 12.01 -7.11
C ILE A 411 18.66 10.95 -8.14
N SER A 412 17.36 10.68 -8.28
CA SER A 412 16.87 9.73 -9.30
C SER A 412 17.17 10.25 -10.72
N PRO A 413 17.46 9.37 -11.68
CA PRO A 413 17.71 9.78 -13.07
C PRO A 413 16.55 10.58 -13.70
N ASP A 414 15.32 10.32 -13.26
CA ASP A 414 14.12 11.05 -13.67
C ASP A 414 13.85 12.32 -12.83
N LEU A 415 14.82 12.75 -12.02
CA LEU A 415 14.83 13.98 -11.22
C LEU A 415 13.61 14.16 -10.29
N LYS A 416 12.97 13.07 -9.87
CA LYS A 416 11.75 13.10 -9.04
C LYS A 416 12.00 12.80 -7.56
N VAL A 417 13.10 12.11 -7.23
CA VAL A 417 13.38 11.59 -5.89
C VAL A 417 14.82 11.87 -5.49
N ASP A 418 15.02 12.30 -4.24
CA ASP A 418 16.33 12.36 -3.57
C ASP A 418 16.37 11.39 -2.39
N ALA A 419 17.11 10.31 -2.54
CA ALA A 419 17.33 9.32 -1.50
C ALA A 419 18.25 9.80 -0.36
N SER A 420 19.03 10.87 -0.55
CA SER A 420 20.00 11.34 0.45
C SER A 420 19.35 11.77 1.77
N THR A 421 18.05 12.04 1.77
CA THR A 421 17.28 12.46 2.94
C THR A 421 16.63 11.30 3.69
N CYS A 422 16.71 10.08 3.14
CA CYS A 422 16.22 8.86 3.81
C CYS A 422 17.00 8.53 5.08
N LEU A 423 16.37 7.75 5.95
CA LEU A 423 17.01 7.23 7.15
C LEU A 423 18.25 6.37 6.83
N PHE A 424 18.21 5.63 5.71
CA PHE A 424 19.28 4.73 5.24
C PHE A 424 19.46 4.83 3.72
N PRO A 425 20.08 5.91 3.19
CA PRO A 425 20.17 6.13 1.75
C PRO A 425 20.77 4.97 0.96
N ASP A 426 21.87 4.36 1.46
CA ASP A 426 22.55 3.26 0.77
C ASP A 426 21.82 1.90 0.86
N TYR A 427 20.71 1.83 1.61
CA TYR A 427 19.92 0.62 1.84
C TYR A 427 18.44 0.81 1.47
N THR A 428 18.14 1.83 0.65
CA THR A 428 16.78 2.15 0.19
C THR A 428 16.72 2.09 -1.32
N TRP A 429 15.82 1.25 -1.83
CA TRP A 429 15.49 1.11 -3.25
C TRP A 429 14.15 1.77 -3.54
N PHE A 430 14.04 2.32 -4.73
CA PHE A 430 12.83 3.00 -5.21
C PHE A 430 12.36 2.34 -6.50
N ILE A 431 11.09 1.91 -6.53
CA ILE A 431 10.50 1.27 -7.70
C ILE A 431 9.42 2.17 -8.28
N LYS A 432 9.68 2.71 -9.46
CA LYS A 432 8.76 3.54 -10.24
C LYS A 432 7.65 2.69 -10.85
N ASP A 433 6.44 3.24 -10.94
CA ASP A 433 5.27 2.67 -11.63
C ASP A 433 4.79 1.29 -11.10
N LEU A 434 5.17 0.92 -9.89
CA LEU A 434 4.73 -0.32 -9.26
C LEU A 434 3.59 -0.05 -8.27
N PRO A 435 2.33 -0.46 -8.57
CA PRO A 435 1.20 -0.27 -7.67
C PRO A 435 1.37 -0.98 -6.32
N HIS A 436 0.68 -0.50 -5.28
CA HIS A 436 0.83 -0.98 -3.90
C HIS A 436 0.62 -2.47 -3.75
N ASP A 437 -0.42 -3.01 -4.35
CA ASP A 437 -0.85 -4.40 -4.22
C ASP A 437 -0.08 -5.38 -5.11
N VAL A 438 0.69 -4.87 -6.07
CA VAL A 438 1.49 -5.70 -7.00
C VAL A 438 2.82 -6.11 -6.36
N PHE A 439 3.12 -7.41 -6.42
CA PHE A 439 4.37 -8.00 -5.92
C PHE A 439 4.94 -8.97 -6.97
N PRO A 440 5.69 -8.47 -7.97
CA PRO A 440 6.20 -9.29 -9.06
C PRO A 440 7.41 -10.13 -8.64
N ASN A 441 7.70 -11.19 -9.39
CA ASN A 441 8.85 -12.06 -9.12
C ASN A 441 10.19 -11.32 -9.17
N SER A 442 10.34 -10.31 -10.01
CA SER A 442 11.54 -9.48 -10.09
C SER A 442 11.84 -8.72 -8.79
N VAL A 443 10.81 -8.31 -8.05
CA VAL A 443 10.98 -7.76 -6.69
C VAL A 443 11.39 -8.84 -5.70
N ASN A 444 10.82 -10.05 -5.82
CA ASN A 444 11.25 -11.17 -4.99
C ASN A 444 12.73 -11.52 -5.22
N GLU A 445 13.23 -11.42 -6.46
CA GLU A 445 14.64 -11.62 -6.77
C GLU A 445 15.54 -10.61 -6.03
N LEU A 446 15.20 -9.32 -6.03
CA LEU A 446 15.92 -8.30 -5.25
C LEU A 446 15.90 -8.64 -3.76
N ILE A 447 14.74 -8.96 -3.21
CA ILE A 447 14.58 -9.31 -1.79
C ILE A 447 15.46 -10.53 -1.44
N MET A 448 15.46 -11.57 -2.27
CA MET A 448 16.25 -12.76 -2.00
C MET A 448 17.76 -12.50 -2.13
N LYS A 449 18.19 -11.63 -3.04
CA LYS A 449 19.60 -11.19 -3.08
C LYS A 449 20.01 -10.46 -1.81
N ILE A 450 19.18 -9.55 -1.29
CA ILE A 450 19.41 -8.87 -0.01
C ILE A 450 19.53 -9.89 1.13
N PHE A 451 18.63 -10.87 1.20
CA PHE A 451 18.62 -11.88 2.24
C PHE A 451 19.81 -12.83 2.17
N HIS A 452 20.20 -13.25 0.96
CA HIS A 452 21.29 -14.20 0.79
C HIS A 452 22.69 -13.57 0.93
N SER A 453 22.79 -12.25 0.97
CA SER A 453 24.05 -11.57 1.17
C SER A 453 24.55 -11.74 2.61
N LYS A 454 25.81 -12.14 2.76
CA LYS A 454 26.49 -12.22 4.06
C LYS A 454 26.74 -10.83 4.62
N GLU A 455 27.26 -9.96 3.79
CA GLU A 455 27.50 -8.55 4.13
C GLU A 455 26.23 -7.70 3.90
N PRO A 456 26.12 -6.51 4.49
CA PRO A 456 25.01 -5.60 4.20
C PRO A 456 24.93 -5.30 2.69
N PHE A 457 23.82 -5.71 2.08
CA PHE A 457 23.57 -5.45 0.65
C PHE A 457 23.18 -3.98 0.47
N THR A 458 23.91 -3.27 -0.36
CA THR A 458 23.72 -1.84 -0.65
C THR A 458 23.24 -1.62 -2.08
N ILE A 459 22.83 -0.41 -2.37
CA ILE A 459 22.46 0.03 -3.73
C ILE A 459 23.59 -0.15 -4.77
N ASP A 460 24.84 -0.27 -4.33
CA ASP A 460 26.01 -0.45 -5.17
C ASP A 460 26.46 -1.94 -5.24
N SER A 461 25.75 -2.86 -4.57
CA SER A 461 26.17 -4.27 -4.47
C SER A 461 25.88 -5.09 -5.74
N ASP A 462 24.93 -4.68 -6.55
CA ASP A 462 24.51 -5.40 -7.77
C ASP A 462 24.03 -4.42 -8.84
N GLU A 463 24.70 -4.40 -9.99
CA GLU A 463 24.32 -3.50 -11.07
C GLU A 463 22.92 -3.74 -11.64
N GLN A 464 22.38 -4.95 -11.54
CA GLN A 464 21.01 -5.25 -11.97
C GLN A 464 19.99 -4.53 -11.10
N PHE A 465 20.28 -4.34 -9.81
CA PHE A 465 19.40 -3.75 -8.83
C PHE A 465 19.94 -2.41 -8.30
N SER A 466 20.13 -1.46 -9.21
CA SER A 466 20.48 -0.07 -8.86
C SER A 466 19.41 0.55 -7.96
N GLN A 467 19.71 1.67 -7.32
CA GLN A 467 18.83 2.35 -6.36
C GLN A 467 17.44 2.67 -6.93
N TYR A 468 17.40 3.05 -8.22
CA TYR A 468 16.18 3.46 -8.93
C TYR A 468 15.84 2.48 -10.02
N LEU A 469 14.72 1.80 -9.82
CA LEU A 469 14.19 0.78 -10.71
C LEU A 469 12.82 1.19 -11.23
N GLN A 470 12.47 0.75 -12.42
CA GLN A 470 11.16 0.93 -13.03
C GLN A 470 10.49 -0.42 -13.23
N TYR A 471 9.22 -0.50 -12.90
CA TYR A 471 8.41 -1.70 -13.16
C TYR A 471 7.80 -1.64 -14.54
N GLU A 472 8.08 -2.65 -15.34
CA GLU A 472 7.56 -2.82 -16.69
C GLU A 472 6.34 -3.73 -16.66
N SER A 473 5.14 -3.16 -16.67
CA SER A 473 3.88 -3.92 -16.54
C SER A 473 3.69 -4.98 -17.63
N ASN A 474 4.21 -4.75 -18.82
CA ASN A 474 4.09 -5.68 -19.97
C ASN A 474 4.98 -6.91 -19.82
N SER A 475 6.17 -6.78 -19.22
CA SER A 475 7.13 -7.87 -19.04
C SER A 475 7.17 -8.40 -17.61
N LEU A 476 6.57 -7.70 -16.65
CA LEU A 476 6.62 -7.95 -15.21
C LEU A 476 8.05 -7.91 -14.63
N LEU A 477 8.96 -7.22 -15.31
CA LEU A 477 10.36 -7.10 -14.93
C LEU A 477 10.66 -5.73 -14.30
N LEU A 478 11.82 -5.65 -13.64
CA LEU A 478 12.42 -4.39 -13.20
C LEU A 478 13.54 -4.02 -14.19
N SER A 479 13.51 -2.77 -14.64
CA SER A 479 14.58 -2.13 -15.41
C SER A 479 15.17 -0.95 -14.62
N LYS A 480 16.31 -0.40 -15.05
CA LYS A 480 16.85 0.83 -14.46
C LYS A 480 16.02 2.02 -14.91
N VAL A 481 15.76 2.96 -14.02
CA VAL A 481 15.19 4.26 -14.40
C VAL A 481 16.21 4.99 -15.29
N THR A 482 15.75 5.49 -16.43
CA THR A 482 16.54 6.28 -17.36
C THR A 482 16.25 7.79 -17.20
N GLU A 483 17.09 8.64 -17.79
CA GLU A 483 16.84 10.08 -17.87
C GLU A 483 15.53 10.34 -18.62
N LEU A 484 14.83 11.39 -18.22
CA LEU A 484 13.54 11.75 -18.77
C LEU A 484 13.68 12.17 -20.23
N ASP A 485 12.92 11.59 -21.13
CA ASP A 485 12.55 12.21 -22.38
C ASP A 485 11.49 13.29 -22.11
N LEU A 486 11.91 14.55 -22.06
CA LEU A 486 11.06 15.71 -21.74
C LEU A 486 9.97 15.97 -22.81
N ALA A 487 9.84 15.11 -23.82
CA ALA A 487 8.93 15.31 -24.95
C ALA A 487 7.49 14.85 -24.71
N ASP A 488 7.21 14.03 -23.69
CA ASP A 488 5.90 13.34 -23.55
C ASP A 488 4.90 14.01 -22.59
N GLU A 489 5.20 15.16 -21.98
CA GLU A 489 4.30 15.77 -20.96
C GLU A 489 3.39 16.91 -21.47
N ASN A 490 3.30 17.19 -22.77
CA ASN A 490 2.57 18.37 -23.30
C ASN A 490 1.30 18.04 -24.11
N ASP A 491 0.34 17.26 -23.59
CA ASP A 491 -0.99 17.19 -24.18
C ASP A 491 -2.09 17.49 -23.14
N SER A 492 -2.32 18.76 -22.93
CA SER A 492 -3.35 19.27 -22.01
C SER A 492 -4.35 20.18 -22.71
N ALA A 493 -5.47 19.68 -23.18
CA ALA A 493 -6.60 20.56 -23.58
C ALA A 493 -7.99 19.91 -23.75
N GLU A 494 -8.46 18.92 -22.97
CA GLU A 494 -9.89 18.54 -23.02
C GLU A 494 -10.46 18.12 -21.66
N ILE A 495 -10.53 19.05 -20.76
CA ILE A 495 -10.37 18.78 -19.33
C ILE A 495 -11.66 18.86 -18.48
N SER A 496 -12.70 19.57 -18.84
CA SER A 496 -13.68 19.98 -17.81
C SER A 496 -14.80 19.02 -17.46
N LEU A 497 -14.98 17.96 -18.22
CA LEU A 497 -16.13 17.04 -18.09
C LEU A 497 -15.78 15.66 -17.54
N ARG A 498 -14.52 15.22 -17.73
CA ARG A 498 -13.94 14.05 -17.02
C ARG A 498 -14.05 14.21 -15.49
N LYS A 499 -14.07 15.46 -15.01
CA LYS A 499 -14.06 15.82 -13.59
C LYS A 499 -15.27 15.29 -12.80
N LEU A 500 -16.49 15.40 -13.34
CA LEU A 500 -17.72 15.09 -12.59
C LEU A 500 -17.96 13.58 -12.42
N LEU A 501 -17.54 12.79 -13.39
CA LEU A 501 -17.77 11.34 -13.42
C LEU A 501 -16.74 10.55 -12.65
N ASN A 502 -15.49 11.03 -12.69
CA ASN A 502 -14.50 10.50 -11.80
C ASN A 502 -14.88 10.73 -10.34
N LEU A 503 -15.68 11.74 -10.04
CA LEU A 503 -16.21 11.98 -8.70
C LEU A 503 -17.10 10.83 -8.21
N PHE A 504 -18.02 10.32 -9.01
CA PHE A 504 -18.89 9.18 -8.67
C PHE A 504 -18.08 7.88 -8.57
N ASN A 505 -17.18 7.64 -9.52
CA ASN A 505 -16.34 6.46 -9.51
C ASN A 505 -15.26 6.54 -8.44
N THR A 506 -14.77 7.74 -8.13
CA THR A 506 -13.80 7.95 -7.06
C THR A 506 -14.44 7.75 -5.69
N LEU A 507 -15.69 8.19 -5.48
CA LEU A 507 -16.43 7.88 -4.26
C LEU A 507 -16.73 6.37 -4.16
N PHE A 508 -17.11 5.74 -5.26
CA PHE A 508 -17.35 4.30 -5.36
C PHE A 508 -16.03 3.51 -5.17
N TRP A 509 -14.97 3.92 -5.84
CA TRP A 509 -13.65 3.32 -5.73
C TRP A 509 -13.03 3.55 -4.34
N LEU A 510 -13.26 4.70 -3.73
CA LEU A 510 -12.84 4.97 -2.36
C LEU A 510 -13.56 4.10 -1.36
N LEU A 511 -14.88 4.00 -1.45
CA LEU A 511 -15.62 3.07 -0.63
C LEU A 511 -15.11 1.66 -0.86
N LYS A 512 -14.91 1.24 -2.12
CA LYS A 512 -14.34 -0.07 -2.46
C LYS A 512 -12.91 -0.25 -1.93
N ASN A 513 -12.03 0.73 -2.12
CA ASN A 513 -10.61 0.57 -1.79
C ASN A 513 -10.27 0.98 -0.35
N LEU A 514 -10.83 2.02 0.22
CA LEU A 514 -10.73 2.25 1.68
C LEU A 514 -11.24 1.03 2.47
N PHE A 515 -12.19 0.31 1.91
CA PHE A 515 -12.75 -0.88 2.51
C PHE A 515 -12.09 -2.20 2.05
N ASN A 516 -11.34 -2.22 0.93
CA ASN A 516 -10.62 -3.40 0.42
C ASN A 516 -9.09 -3.31 0.51
N ILE A 517 -8.52 -2.13 0.73
CA ILE A 517 -7.05 -1.90 0.78
C ILE A 517 -6.45 -2.44 2.08
N MET A 518 -7.24 -2.59 3.10
CA MET A 518 -6.86 -3.15 4.39
C MET A 518 -7.57 -4.47 4.65
#